data_b63548b870738a1adb3fe42916ad73b3
#
_entry.id   b63548b870738a1adb3fe42916ad73b3
#
_cell.length_a   1.000
_cell.length_b   1.000
_cell.length_c   1.000
_cell.angle_alpha   90.00
_cell.angle_beta   90.00
_cell.angle_gamma   90.00
#
_symmetry.space_group_name_H-M   'P 1'
#
loop_
_entity.id
_entity.type
_entity.pdbx_description
1 polymer ?
#
loop_
_entity_poly.entity_id
_entity_poly.type
_entity_poly.pdbx_seq_one_letter_code
_entity_poly.pdbx_strand_id
1 'polypeptide(L)'
;MAGVLDGKVAVVTGSSRGIGRGAAVALGEQGATVYVTGRSVGSGELTIDRSAELVDAAGGRGIAVQTDHGDDAQIAALFDRVRAEHGKLDILVNNVYKIPDPPAWGGGFWDHPISIWDDQVGIGL
;
A
#
# COMPACT_ATOMS: atom_id res chain seq x y z
N MET A 1 5.67 4.96 -26.67
CA MET A 1 5.01 6.20 -26.22
C MET A 1 5.21 6.34 -24.71
N ALA A 2 5.60 7.50 -24.24
CA ALA A 2 5.73 7.76 -22.82
C ALA A 2 4.36 7.73 -22.13
N GLY A 3 4.31 7.20 -20.94
CA GLY A 3 3.10 7.24 -20.10
C GLY A 3 2.85 8.63 -19.52
N VAL A 4 1.60 8.95 -19.24
CA VAL A 4 1.23 10.27 -18.69
C VAL A 4 1.80 10.50 -17.29
N LEU A 5 2.21 9.45 -16.59
CA LEU A 5 2.80 9.52 -15.25
C LEU A 5 4.31 9.23 -15.23
N ASP A 6 4.98 9.25 -16.39
CA ASP A 6 6.42 9.08 -16.45
C ASP A 6 7.11 10.12 -15.56
N GLY A 7 8.04 9.67 -14.74
CA GLY A 7 8.74 10.53 -13.77
C GLY A 7 7.95 10.85 -12.50
N LYS A 8 6.70 10.41 -12.39
CA LYS A 8 5.92 10.57 -11.16
C LYS A 8 6.22 9.45 -10.17
N VAL A 9 6.18 9.78 -8.90
CA VAL A 9 6.44 8.86 -7.80
C VAL A 9 5.19 8.70 -6.96
N ALA A 10 4.76 7.45 -6.79
CA ALA A 10 3.55 7.10 -6.06
C ALA A 10 3.85 6.15 -4.90
N VAL A 11 3.07 6.27 -3.83
CA VAL A 11 2.99 5.29 -2.75
C VAL A 11 1.57 4.78 -2.68
N VAL A 12 1.38 3.47 -2.72
CA VAL A 12 0.08 2.83 -2.50
C VAL A 12 0.17 1.95 -1.26
N THR A 13 -0.52 2.33 -0.21
CA THR A 13 -0.49 1.57 1.04
C THR A 13 -1.45 0.38 0.98
N GLY A 14 -1.04 -0.75 1.59
CA GLY A 14 -1.86 -1.96 1.58
C GLY A 14 -2.02 -2.56 0.18
N SER A 15 -0.94 -2.68 -0.58
CA SER A 15 -0.99 -3.02 -2.00
C SER A 15 -0.55 -4.45 -2.34
N SER A 16 -0.56 -5.37 -1.37
CA SER A 16 -0.26 -6.78 -1.63
C SER A 16 -1.36 -7.49 -2.43
N ARG A 17 -2.57 -6.97 -2.41
CA ARG A 17 -3.75 -7.58 -3.03
C ARG A 17 -4.87 -6.58 -3.24
N GLY A 18 -5.96 -7.02 -3.89
CA GLY A 18 -7.21 -6.28 -3.99
C GLY A 18 -7.08 -4.93 -4.69
N ILE A 19 -7.82 -3.95 -4.17
CA ILE A 19 -7.88 -2.60 -4.74
C ILE A 19 -6.51 -1.93 -4.74
N GLY A 20 -5.73 -2.10 -3.67
CA GLY A 20 -4.39 -1.53 -3.58
C GLY A 20 -3.45 -2.04 -4.68
N ARG A 21 -3.46 -3.34 -4.94
CA ARG A 21 -2.70 -3.94 -6.05
C ARG A 21 -3.17 -3.39 -7.38
N GLY A 22 -4.48 -3.35 -7.60
CA GLY A 22 -5.06 -2.82 -8.84
C GLY A 22 -4.68 -1.37 -9.09
N ALA A 23 -4.73 -0.53 -8.06
CA ALA A 23 -4.30 0.87 -8.14
C ALA A 23 -2.81 0.97 -8.49
N ALA A 24 -1.97 0.18 -7.84
CA ALA A 24 -0.52 0.18 -8.10
C ALA A 24 -0.21 -0.21 -9.56
N VAL A 25 -0.83 -1.26 -10.07
CA VAL A 25 -0.65 -1.71 -11.45
C VAL A 25 -1.13 -0.64 -12.44
N ALA A 26 -2.29 -0.03 -12.18
CA ALA A 26 -2.82 1.02 -13.06
C ALA A 26 -1.89 2.24 -13.13
N LEU A 27 -1.31 2.65 -12.02
CA LEU A 27 -0.31 3.72 -12.00
C LEU A 27 0.95 3.31 -12.78
N GLY A 28 1.38 2.07 -12.64
CA GLY A 28 2.50 1.50 -13.38
C GLY A 28 2.27 1.48 -14.88
N GLU A 29 1.05 1.18 -15.32
CA GLU A 29 0.67 1.21 -16.74
C GLU A 29 0.89 2.60 -17.36
N GLN A 30 0.78 3.64 -16.57
CA GLN A 30 1.01 5.02 -16.99
C GLN A 30 2.45 5.50 -16.80
N GLY A 31 3.34 4.60 -16.42
CA GLY A 31 4.78 4.88 -16.33
C GLY A 31 5.29 5.33 -14.97
N ALA A 32 4.44 5.35 -13.95
CA ALA A 32 4.85 5.78 -12.61
C ALA A 32 5.84 4.82 -11.94
N THR A 33 6.68 5.37 -11.07
CA THR A 33 7.38 4.59 -10.05
C THR A 33 6.45 4.43 -8.85
N VAL A 34 6.17 3.19 -8.46
CA VAL A 34 5.17 2.88 -7.44
C VAL A 34 5.79 2.10 -6.28
N TYR A 35 5.76 2.69 -5.10
CA TYR A 35 6.10 1.99 -3.87
C TYR A 35 4.88 1.21 -3.40
N VAL A 36 5.02 -0.11 -3.35
CA VAL A 36 3.96 -1.01 -2.87
C VAL A 36 4.31 -1.47 -1.46
N THR A 37 3.37 -1.31 -0.54
CA THR A 37 3.62 -1.54 0.88
C THR A 37 2.64 -2.53 1.49
N GLY A 38 3.07 -3.20 2.53
CA GLY A 38 2.30 -4.17 3.27
C GLY A 38 3.21 -5.05 4.11
N ARG A 39 2.63 -5.99 4.82
CA ARG A 39 3.38 -6.91 5.69
C ARG A 39 3.76 -8.20 4.99
N SER A 40 3.03 -8.59 3.95
CA SER A 40 3.22 -9.88 3.26
C SER A 40 4.32 -9.77 2.21
N VAL A 41 5.41 -10.45 2.45
CA VAL A 41 6.61 -10.44 1.59
C VAL A 41 6.96 -11.86 1.12
N GLY A 42 7.87 -11.94 0.16
CA GLY A 42 8.40 -13.20 -0.35
C GLY A 42 7.83 -13.62 -1.71
N SER A 43 7.91 -14.91 -2.02
CA SER A 43 7.57 -15.45 -3.34
C SER A 43 6.08 -15.77 -3.53
N GLY A 44 5.25 -15.59 -2.52
CA GLY A 44 3.82 -15.88 -2.59
C GLY A 44 3.05 -14.93 -3.51
N GLU A 45 1.90 -15.37 -3.98
CA GLU A 45 1.06 -14.57 -4.90
C GLU A 45 0.49 -13.31 -4.23
N LEU A 46 0.13 -13.39 -2.94
CA LEU A 46 -0.46 -12.27 -2.21
C LEU A 46 0.60 -11.51 -1.39
N THR A 47 1.69 -11.14 -2.06
CA THR A 47 2.79 -10.38 -1.44
C THR A 47 3.01 -9.06 -2.15
N ILE A 48 3.66 -8.12 -1.45
CA ILE A 48 4.05 -6.85 -2.08
C ILE A 48 5.13 -7.07 -3.15
N ASP A 49 5.97 -8.09 -3.00
CA ASP A 49 6.96 -8.43 -4.02
C ASP A 49 6.28 -8.80 -5.34
N ARG A 50 5.21 -9.59 -5.28
CA ARG A 50 4.43 -9.92 -6.46
C ARG A 50 3.75 -8.69 -7.07
N SER A 51 3.24 -7.80 -6.22
CA SER A 51 2.65 -6.54 -6.69
C SER A 51 3.69 -5.67 -7.41
N ALA A 52 4.91 -5.59 -6.88
CA ALA A 52 5.99 -4.85 -7.53
C ALA A 52 6.34 -5.44 -8.91
N GLU A 53 6.39 -6.76 -9.01
CA GLU A 53 6.61 -7.44 -10.31
C GLU A 53 5.52 -7.11 -11.31
N LEU A 54 4.26 -7.05 -10.87
CA LEU A 54 3.14 -6.71 -11.75
C LEU A 54 3.21 -5.26 -12.22
N VAL A 55 3.66 -4.34 -11.37
CA VAL A 55 3.91 -2.95 -11.76
C VAL A 55 5.00 -2.87 -12.82
N ASP A 56 6.10 -3.60 -12.62
CA ASP A 56 7.18 -3.66 -13.61
C ASP A 56 6.68 -4.21 -14.93
N ALA A 57 5.93 -5.30 -14.92
CA ALA A 57 5.38 -5.92 -16.11
C ALA A 57 4.39 -5.01 -16.85
N ALA A 58 3.72 -4.11 -16.13
CA ALA A 58 2.79 -3.16 -16.72
C ALA A 58 3.46 -1.96 -17.39
N GLY A 59 4.75 -1.77 -17.17
CA GLY A 59 5.53 -0.70 -17.80
C GLY A 59 6.01 0.40 -16.86
N GLY A 60 5.69 0.32 -15.58
CA GLY A 60 6.20 1.21 -14.54
C GLY A 60 7.43 0.65 -13.85
N ARG A 61 7.67 1.13 -12.65
CA ARG A 61 8.70 0.60 -11.76
C ARG A 61 8.10 0.33 -10.40
N GLY A 62 8.07 -0.94 -9.98
CA GLY A 62 7.56 -1.35 -8.68
C GLY A 62 8.68 -1.49 -7.66
N ILE A 63 8.47 -0.94 -6.48
CA ILE A 63 9.41 -1.03 -5.37
C ILE A 63 8.63 -1.53 -4.15
N ALA A 64 8.95 -2.74 -3.70
CA ALA A 64 8.31 -3.33 -2.52
C ALA A 64 9.01 -2.85 -1.25
N VAL A 65 8.25 -2.34 -0.29
CA VAL A 65 8.76 -1.93 1.02
C VAL A 65 7.88 -2.55 2.10
N GLN A 66 8.42 -3.51 2.83
CA GLN A 66 7.70 -4.11 3.94
C GLN A 66 7.39 -3.04 4.99
N THR A 67 6.11 -2.84 5.27
CA THR A 67 5.66 -1.81 6.19
C THR A 67 4.46 -2.32 6.97
N ASP A 68 4.56 -2.29 8.28
CA ASP A 68 3.40 -2.43 9.17
C ASP A 68 2.84 -1.03 9.43
N HIS A 69 1.67 -0.74 8.86
CA HIS A 69 1.04 0.58 8.98
C HIS A 69 0.45 0.85 10.38
N GLY A 70 0.55 -0.11 11.29
CA GLY A 70 0.32 0.09 12.71
C GLY A 70 1.54 0.59 13.48
N ASP A 71 2.70 0.67 12.83
CA ASP A 71 3.96 1.10 13.42
C ASP A 71 4.42 2.42 12.79
N ASP A 72 4.32 3.51 13.53
CA ASP A 72 4.66 4.85 13.05
C ASP A 72 6.11 4.97 12.61
N ALA A 73 7.03 4.24 13.26
CA ALA A 73 8.45 4.26 12.88
C ALA A 73 8.67 3.64 11.50
N GLN A 74 7.93 2.58 11.16
CA GLN A 74 8.00 1.97 9.83
C GLN A 74 7.40 2.88 8.77
N ILE A 75 6.32 3.58 9.08
CA ILE A 75 5.73 4.57 8.17
C ILE A 75 6.73 5.70 7.90
N ALA A 76 7.35 6.24 8.94
CA ALA A 76 8.38 7.28 8.80
C ALA A 76 9.54 6.80 7.93
N ALA A 77 10.01 5.57 8.15
CA ALA A 77 11.10 4.98 7.37
C ALA A 77 10.73 4.83 5.88
N LEU A 78 9.48 4.47 5.58
CA LEU A 78 8.98 4.40 4.20
C LEU A 78 9.11 5.75 3.49
N PHE A 79 8.61 6.82 4.09
CA PHE A 79 8.64 8.14 3.47
C PHE A 79 10.05 8.74 3.43
N ASP A 80 10.90 8.44 4.42
CA ASP A 80 12.32 8.81 4.39
C ASP A 80 13.03 8.14 3.21
N ARG A 81 12.72 6.88 2.94
CA ARG A 81 13.26 6.16 1.79
C ARG A 81 12.82 6.78 0.46
N VAL A 82 11.53 7.13 0.34
CA VAL A 82 11.02 7.80 -0.87
C VAL A 82 11.75 9.13 -1.07
N ARG A 83 11.92 9.89 -0.02
CA ARG A 83 12.65 11.17 -0.08
C ARG A 83 14.10 10.97 -0.50
N ALA A 84 14.78 9.98 0.08
CA ALA A 84 16.19 9.71 -0.23
C ALA A 84 16.38 9.25 -1.68
N GLU A 85 15.46 8.44 -2.22
CA GLU A 85 15.57 7.87 -3.56
C GLU A 85 15.07 8.80 -4.67
N HIS A 86 14.06 9.64 -4.40
CA HIS A 86 13.41 10.46 -5.42
C HIS A 86 13.31 11.94 -5.08
N GLY A 87 13.44 12.33 -3.82
CA GLY A 87 13.33 13.72 -3.39
C GLY A 87 11.92 14.30 -3.44
N LYS A 88 10.92 13.51 -3.81
CA LYS A 88 9.53 13.95 -3.97
C LYS A 88 8.55 12.79 -3.83
N LEU A 89 7.29 13.14 -3.63
CA LEU A 89 6.16 12.23 -3.73
C LEU A 89 5.04 12.96 -4.46
N ASP A 90 4.55 12.41 -5.57
CA ASP A 90 3.51 13.04 -6.39
C ASP A 90 2.11 12.50 -6.06
N ILE A 91 2.00 11.20 -5.74
CA ILE A 91 0.71 10.53 -5.57
C ILE A 91 0.77 9.65 -4.31
N LEU A 92 -0.20 9.81 -3.43
CA LEU A 92 -0.38 8.94 -2.27
C LEU A 92 -1.78 8.34 -2.31
N VAL A 93 -1.86 7.02 -2.35
CA VAL A 93 -3.13 6.28 -2.25
C VAL A 93 -3.18 5.62 -0.88
N ASN A 94 -4.01 6.15 -0.01
CA ASN A 94 -4.26 5.60 1.32
C ASN A 94 -5.32 4.51 1.22
N ASN A 95 -4.88 3.26 1.06
CA ASN A 95 -5.77 2.12 0.89
C ASN A 95 -5.70 1.14 2.06
N VAL A 96 -4.64 1.17 2.86
CA VAL A 96 -4.46 0.19 3.94
C VAL A 96 -5.62 0.24 4.95
N TYR A 97 -6.07 -0.93 5.37
CA TYR A 97 -7.03 -1.08 6.45
C TYR A 97 -6.77 -2.39 7.18
N LYS A 98 -7.35 -2.55 8.36
CA LYS A 98 -7.24 -3.78 9.13
C LYS A 98 -8.62 -4.41 9.28
N ILE A 99 -8.72 -5.69 8.93
CA ILE A 99 -9.92 -6.48 9.19
C ILE A 99 -9.86 -6.90 10.67
N PRO A 100 -10.91 -6.63 11.46
CA PRO A 100 -10.94 -7.06 12.85
C PRO A 100 -10.77 -8.58 12.97
N ASP A 101 -10.05 -9.02 14.00
CA ASP A 101 -9.85 -10.43 14.28
C ASP A 101 -10.36 -10.73 15.72
N PRO A 102 -11.47 -11.48 15.87
CA PRO A 102 -12.30 -12.06 14.79
C PRO A 102 -13.08 -11.00 14.01
N PRO A 103 -13.45 -11.29 12.75
CA PRO A 103 -14.25 -10.38 11.95
C PRO A 103 -15.60 -10.08 12.61
N ALA A 104 -16.05 -8.83 12.56
CA ALA A 104 -17.26 -8.38 13.20
C ALA A 104 -18.18 -7.68 12.19
N TRP A 105 -18.84 -8.49 11.36
CA TRP A 105 -19.62 -8.01 10.21
C TRP A 105 -21.12 -7.83 10.50
N GLY A 106 -21.56 -8.00 11.72
CA GLY A 106 -22.98 -7.92 12.05
C GLY A 106 -23.21 -7.29 13.40
N GLY A 107 -24.48 -7.20 13.79
CA GLY A 107 -24.89 -6.63 15.06
C GLY A 107 -24.88 -5.10 15.09
N GLY A 108 -25.24 -4.51 16.22
CA GLY A 108 -25.17 -3.08 16.42
C GLY A 108 -23.75 -2.65 16.81
N PHE A 109 -23.41 -1.38 16.57
CA PHE A 109 -22.06 -0.89 16.89
C PHE A 109 -21.71 -1.05 18.38
N TRP A 110 -22.72 -1.03 19.24
CA TRP A 110 -22.56 -1.20 20.69
C TRP A 110 -22.18 -2.62 21.12
N ASP A 111 -22.33 -3.60 20.23
CA ASP A 111 -21.96 -5.00 20.47
C ASP A 111 -20.49 -5.26 20.14
N HIS A 112 -19.81 -4.32 19.52
CA HIS A 112 -18.43 -4.47 19.09
C HIS A 112 -17.45 -4.02 20.19
N PRO A 113 -16.32 -4.74 20.37
CA PRO A 113 -15.29 -4.30 21.31
C PRO A 113 -14.66 -2.97 20.89
N ILE A 114 -14.25 -2.17 21.87
CA ILE A 114 -13.60 -0.88 21.60
C ILE A 114 -12.32 -1.03 20.77
N SER A 115 -11.68 -2.19 20.83
CA SER A 115 -10.48 -2.48 20.03
C SER A 115 -10.72 -2.36 18.53
N ILE A 116 -11.96 -2.54 18.05
CA ILE A 116 -12.32 -2.34 16.65
C ILE A 116 -12.12 -0.89 16.24
N TRP A 117 -12.42 0.06 17.11
CA TRP A 117 -12.14 1.47 16.86
C TRP A 117 -10.64 1.69 16.64
N ASP A 118 -9.80 1.12 17.50
CA ASP A 118 -8.36 1.26 17.39
C ASP A 118 -7.84 0.65 16.08
N ASP A 119 -8.37 -0.52 15.68
CA ASP A 119 -8.00 -1.18 14.43
C ASP A 119 -8.42 -0.37 13.20
N GLN A 120 -9.66 0.13 13.19
CA GLN A 120 -10.21 0.83 12.03
C GLN A 120 -9.68 2.25 11.91
N VAL A 121 -9.53 2.96 13.02
CA VAL A 121 -9.06 4.34 13.01
C VAL A 121 -7.54 4.41 13.03
N GLY A 122 -6.87 3.58 13.84
CA GLY A 122 -5.42 3.60 13.99
C GLY A 122 -4.67 3.17 12.74
N ILE A 123 -5.23 2.23 11.96
CA ILE A 123 -4.62 1.73 10.73
C ILE A 123 -5.37 2.19 9.50
N GLY A 124 -6.71 2.21 9.54
CA GLY A 124 -7.55 2.51 8.39
C GLY A 124 -7.69 4.00 8.06
N LEU A 125 -7.33 4.87 8.97
CA LEU A 125 -7.30 6.30 8.75
C LEU A 125 -5.89 6.83 8.90
#